data_fb29ba3bf6df46c96db61d93f6f0b9ef
#
_entry.id   fb29ba3bf6df46c96db61d93f6f0b9ef
#
_cell.length_a   1.000
_cell.length_b   1.000
_cell.length_c   1.000
_cell.angle_alpha   90.00
_cell.angle_beta   90.00
_cell.angle_gamma   90.00
#
_symmetry.space_group_name_H-M   'P 1'
#
loop_
_entity.id
_entity.type
_entity.pdbx_description
1 polymer ?
#
loop_
_entity_poly.entity_id
_entity_poly.type
_entity_poly.pdbx_seq_one_letter_code
_entity_poly.pdbx_strand_id
1 'polypeptide(L)'
;PAFPPSGACLPAAPSASSPRMKPRASSSEQEDQVGKAGGKITTRAEDYPQWYQDVIREAEMAEPAKVVKGCMVIKPHGYAVWEKIQRELDGRFKATGHKNAYFPLLIPQSFITKEAEHVEGFAPELAVVTHAGGEQLDEPYVIRPTSETVIGYFFSRWVDSYRDLPLLVNQWANVMRWEKRTRMFLR
;
A
#
# COMPACT_ATOMS: atom_id res chain seq x y z
N PRO A 1 -24.86 36.37 35.90
CA PRO A 1 -25.08 35.15 36.62
C PRO A 1 -23.77 34.40 36.80
N ALA A 2 -23.48 34.10 38.04
CA ALA A 2 -22.19 33.74 38.58
C ALA A 2 -21.84 32.26 38.31
N PHE A 3 -20.56 32.02 38.15
CA PHE A 3 -19.93 30.69 38.20
C PHE A 3 -19.86 30.20 39.64
N PRO A 4 -20.15 28.90 39.91
CA PRO A 4 -19.85 28.30 41.19
C PRO A 4 -18.39 27.83 41.28
N PRO A 5 -17.81 27.71 42.50
CA PRO A 5 -16.38 27.48 42.70
C PRO A 5 -16.00 25.98 42.60
N SER A 6 -14.74 25.78 42.20
CA SER A 6 -13.99 24.54 42.18
C SER A 6 -13.87 23.86 43.54
N GLY A 7 -13.86 22.54 43.55
CA GLY A 7 -13.25 21.76 44.62
C GLY A 7 -14.01 20.49 45.01
N ALA A 8 -13.73 19.38 44.33
CA ALA A 8 -13.83 18.06 44.94
C ALA A 8 -12.78 17.14 44.31
N CYS A 9 -11.77 16.85 45.11
CA CYS A 9 -10.75 15.87 44.84
C CYS A 9 -11.36 14.46 44.95
N LEU A 10 -11.38 13.71 43.85
CA LEU A 10 -11.75 12.29 43.85
C LEU A 10 -10.52 11.43 44.16
N PRO A 11 -10.66 10.35 44.93
CA PRO A 11 -9.54 9.49 45.32
C PRO A 11 -9.05 8.65 44.15
N ALA A 12 -7.74 8.50 44.04
CA ALA A 12 -7.02 7.67 43.07
C ALA A 12 -7.46 6.21 43.13
N ALA A 13 -7.79 5.62 41.97
CA ALA A 13 -8.00 4.19 41.84
C ALA A 13 -6.68 3.42 41.94
N PRO A 14 -6.66 2.17 42.48
CA PRO A 14 -5.46 1.39 42.65
C PRO A 14 -4.89 0.95 41.31
N SER A 15 -3.58 1.08 41.15
CA SER A 15 -2.80 0.63 40.01
C SER A 15 -2.89 -0.88 39.83
N ALA A 16 -3.51 -1.36 38.79
CA ALA A 16 -3.43 -2.73 38.34
C ALA A 16 -2.02 -2.99 37.76
N SER A 17 -1.26 -3.88 38.36
CA SER A 17 0.03 -4.34 37.89
C SER A 17 -0.14 -5.12 36.58
N SER A 18 0.39 -4.59 35.49
CA SER A 18 0.49 -5.28 34.20
C SER A 18 1.40 -6.52 34.33
N PRO A 19 1.03 -7.68 33.78
CA PRO A 19 1.90 -8.84 33.75
C PRO A 19 3.11 -8.57 32.86
N ARG A 20 4.28 -8.70 33.43
CA ARG A 20 5.59 -8.58 32.79
C ARG A 20 5.72 -9.66 31.70
N MET A 21 5.60 -9.26 30.43
CA MET A 21 5.88 -10.13 29.30
C MET A 21 7.36 -10.52 29.33
N LYS A 22 7.66 -11.82 29.40
CA LYS A 22 9.00 -12.34 29.20
C LYS A 22 9.49 -12.03 27.79
N PRO A 23 10.75 -11.58 27.61
CA PRO A 23 11.30 -11.38 26.27
C PRO A 23 11.39 -12.72 25.55
N ARG A 24 10.76 -12.80 24.38
CA ARG A 24 10.89 -13.92 23.45
C ARG A 24 12.31 -13.88 22.90
N ALA A 25 13.05 -14.97 23.03
CA ALA A 25 14.41 -15.09 22.54
C ALA A 25 14.51 -14.63 21.08
N SER A 26 15.47 -13.76 20.83
CA SER A 26 15.76 -13.17 19.53
C SER A 26 16.31 -14.23 18.57
N SER A 27 15.58 -14.50 17.50
CA SER A 27 16.08 -15.20 16.31
C SER A 27 16.88 -14.20 15.44
N SER A 28 17.94 -13.60 16.03
CA SER A 28 18.70 -12.50 15.42
C SER A 28 20.04 -12.92 14.81
N GLU A 29 20.29 -14.20 14.56
CA GLU A 29 21.61 -14.66 14.08
C GLU A 29 21.63 -15.18 12.62
N GLN A 30 20.58 -14.97 11.83
CA GLN A 30 20.58 -15.40 10.41
C GLN A 30 20.39 -14.28 9.36
N GLU A 31 20.44 -13.00 9.73
CA GLU A 31 20.13 -11.89 8.80
C GLU A 31 21.31 -11.01 8.36
N ASP A 32 22.54 -11.28 8.78
CA ASP A 32 23.70 -10.41 8.48
C ASP A 32 24.66 -10.93 7.39
N GLN A 33 24.13 -11.53 6.33
CA GLN A 33 24.91 -11.70 5.09
C GLN A 33 24.32 -10.86 3.96
N VAL A 34 24.43 -9.54 4.09
CA VAL A 34 24.40 -8.66 2.92
C VAL A 34 25.75 -8.79 2.22
N GLY A 35 25.79 -9.68 1.23
CA GLY A 35 26.96 -9.92 0.41
C GLY A 35 27.45 -8.63 -0.27
N LYS A 36 28.75 -8.39 -0.16
CA LYS A 36 29.51 -7.43 -0.95
C LYS A 36 29.16 -7.58 -2.43
N ALA A 37 29.08 -6.48 -3.17
CA ALA A 37 28.96 -6.47 -4.63
C ALA A 37 29.97 -7.44 -5.26
N GLY A 38 29.47 -8.37 -6.09
CA GLY A 38 30.29 -9.39 -6.76
C GLY A 38 29.82 -10.83 -6.58
N GLY A 39 28.56 -11.07 -6.16
CA GLY A 39 27.99 -12.42 -6.08
C GLY A 39 27.79 -13.03 -7.47
N LYS A 40 28.14 -14.32 -7.60
CA LYS A 40 27.90 -15.08 -8.85
C LYS A 40 26.40 -15.12 -9.12
N ILE A 41 25.98 -14.57 -10.26
CA ILE A 41 24.58 -14.65 -10.69
C ILE A 41 24.27 -16.12 -11.03
N THR A 42 23.18 -16.65 -10.49
CA THR A 42 22.63 -17.96 -10.84
C THR A 42 22.34 -18.00 -12.35
N THR A 43 22.61 -19.10 -13.02
CA THR A 43 22.31 -19.16 -14.44
C THR A 43 20.82 -19.35 -14.68
N ARG A 44 20.31 -18.77 -15.76
CA ARG A 44 18.88 -18.84 -16.12
C ARG A 44 18.40 -20.29 -16.31
N ALA A 45 19.30 -21.20 -16.72
CA ALA A 45 18.99 -22.59 -16.96
C ALA A 45 18.92 -23.41 -15.67
N GLU A 46 19.69 -23.03 -14.64
CA GLU A 46 19.71 -23.72 -13.35
C GLU A 46 18.49 -23.37 -12.49
N ASP A 47 18.22 -22.09 -12.33
CA ASP A 47 17.08 -21.60 -11.55
C ASP A 47 16.62 -20.23 -12.06
N TYR A 48 15.56 -20.23 -12.87
CA TYR A 48 15.01 -19.01 -13.46
C TYR A 48 14.50 -17.98 -12.42
N PRO A 49 13.73 -18.37 -11.38
CA PRO A 49 13.31 -17.47 -10.32
C PRO A 49 14.49 -16.83 -9.58
N GLN A 50 15.52 -17.59 -9.25
CA GLN A 50 16.70 -17.07 -8.55
C GLN A 50 17.54 -16.18 -9.48
N TRP A 51 17.75 -16.59 -10.72
CA TRP A 51 18.40 -15.75 -11.74
C TRP A 51 17.73 -14.38 -11.86
N TYR A 52 16.41 -14.34 -11.91
CA TYR A 52 15.65 -13.09 -12.02
C TYR A 52 15.90 -12.16 -10.81
N GLN A 53 15.90 -12.72 -9.60
CA GLN A 53 16.17 -11.95 -8.37
C GLN A 53 17.62 -11.46 -8.32
N ASP A 54 18.57 -12.30 -8.72
CA ASP A 54 19.99 -11.94 -8.78
C ASP A 54 20.23 -10.80 -9.77
N VAL A 55 19.65 -10.86 -10.95
CA VAL A 55 19.74 -9.79 -11.95
C VAL A 55 19.18 -8.47 -11.42
N ILE A 56 18.02 -8.49 -10.77
CA ILE A 56 17.43 -7.27 -10.18
C ILE A 56 18.37 -6.68 -9.13
N ARG A 57 18.94 -7.52 -8.27
CA ARG A 57 19.85 -7.09 -7.21
C ARG A 57 21.16 -6.53 -7.77
N GLU A 58 21.84 -7.28 -8.65
CA GLU A 58 23.15 -6.90 -9.19
C GLU A 58 23.05 -5.69 -10.15
N ALA A 59 21.94 -5.55 -10.88
CA ALA A 59 21.67 -4.37 -11.69
C ALA A 59 21.19 -3.16 -10.86
N GLU A 60 21.17 -3.27 -9.53
CA GLU A 60 20.71 -2.22 -8.62
C GLU A 60 19.34 -1.64 -8.97
N MET A 61 18.41 -2.52 -9.38
CA MET A 61 17.06 -2.10 -9.77
C MET A 61 16.10 -2.01 -8.60
N ALA A 62 16.15 -2.96 -7.67
CA ALA A 62 15.32 -2.97 -6.49
C ALA A 62 15.95 -3.78 -5.35
N GLU A 63 15.51 -3.50 -4.12
CA GLU A 63 15.89 -4.26 -2.93
C GLU A 63 14.72 -4.32 -1.93
N PRO A 64 14.63 -5.36 -1.07
CA PRO A 64 13.65 -5.41 0.00
C PRO A 64 13.82 -4.26 0.99
N ALA A 65 12.75 -3.58 1.34
CA ALA A 65 12.76 -2.56 2.39
C ALA A 65 12.75 -3.25 3.75
N LYS A 66 13.92 -3.41 4.37
CA LYS A 66 14.06 -4.09 5.67
C LYS A 66 13.29 -3.41 6.80
N VAL A 67 13.06 -2.11 6.70
CA VAL A 67 12.35 -1.29 7.70
C VAL A 67 10.84 -1.47 7.66
N VAL A 68 10.29 -1.91 6.53
CA VAL A 68 8.85 -2.18 6.37
C VAL A 68 8.69 -3.55 5.73
N LYS A 69 8.17 -4.49 6.52
CA LYS A 69 7.98 -5.86 6.05
C LYS A 69 7.07 -5.90 4.82
N GLY A 70 7.49 -6.65 3.80
CA GLY A 70 6.72 -6.85 2.59
C GLY A 70 6.82 -5.72 1.56
N CYS A 71 7.59 -4.68 1.83
CA CYS A 71 7.82 -3.59 0.89
C CYS A 71 9.17 -3.71 0.17
N MET A 72 9.27 -3.05 -0.97
CA MET A 72 10.51 -2.94 -1.74
C MET A 72 10.90 -1.47 -1.95
N VAL A 73 12.19 -1.23 -2.03
CA VAL A 73 12.75 0.02 -2.56
C VAL A 73 13.04 -0.19 -4.05
N ILE A 74 12.43 0.61 -4.90
CA ILE A 74 12.79 0.66 -6.32
C ILE A 74 13.91 1.68 -6.45
N LYS A 75 15.10 1.20 -6.83
CA LYS A 75 16.30 2.03 -6.97
C LYS A 75 16.26 2.88 -8.26
N PRO A 76 17.14 3.87 -8.41
CA PRO A 76 17.11 4.77 -9.57
C PRO A 76 17.12 4.08 -10.92
N HIS A 77 17.91 3.00 -11.10
CA HIS A 77 17.93 2.26 -12.37
C HIS A 77 16.58 1.59 -12.65
N GLY A 78 15.98 0.95 -11.66
CA GLY A 78 14.65 0.35 -11.79
C GLY A 78 13.56 1.40 -12.02
N TYR A 79 13.64 2.53 -11.31
CA TYR A 79 12.67 3.60 -11.45
C TYR A 79 12.75 4.28 -12.82
N ALA A 80 13.96 4.44 -13.39
CA ALA A 80 14.13 4.97 -14.73
C ALA A 80 13.50 4.09 -15.83
N VAL A 81 13.42 2.77 -15.63
CA VAL A 81 12.66 1.87 -16.51
C VAL A 81 11.17 2.17 -16.40
N TRP A 82 10.66 2.31 -15.18
CA TRP A 82 9.27 2.68 -14.91
C TRP A 82 8.89 4.02 -15.57
N GLU A 83 9.69 5.05 -15.40
CA GLU A 83 9.45 6.37 -16.01
C GLU A 83 9.35 6.32 -17.54
N LYS A 84 10.18 5.49 -18.19
CA LYS A 84 10.10 5.29 -19.65
C LYS A 84 8.80 4.62 -20.05
N ILE A 85 8.40 3.57 -19.33
CA ILE A 85 7.13 2.85 -19.58
C ILE A 85 5.95 3.82 -19.37
N GLN A 86 5.93 4.54 -18.25
CA GLN A 86 4.87 5.49 -17.95
C GLN A 86 4.75 6.57 -19.01
N ARG A 87 5.86 7.19 -19.40
CA ARG A 87 5.88 8.26 -20.41
C ARG A 87 5.34 7.78 -21.76
N GLU A 88 5.74 6.59 -22.20
CA GLU A 88 5.30 6.02 -23.47
C GLU A 88 3.79 5.70 -23.44
N LEU A 89 3.32 5.05 -22.40
CA LEU A 89 1.91 4.70 -22.23
C LEU A 89 1.03 5.93 -22.02
N ASP A 90 1.46 6.89 -21.20
CA ASP A 90 0.73 8.14 -20.95
C ASP A 90 0.52 8.93 -22.24
N GLY A 91 1.57 9.00 -23.07
CA GLY A 91 1.47 9.62 -24.41
C GLY A 91 0.43 8.94 -25.29
N ARG A 92 0.39 7.61 -25.32
CA ARG A 92 -0.60 6.84 -26.10
C ARG A 92 -2.01 7.03 -25.56
N PHE A 93 -2.21 7.00 -24.25
CA PHE A 93 -3.52 7.25 -23.65
C PHE A 93 -4.02 8.67 -23.97
N LYS A 94 -3.17 9.67 -23.85
CA LYS A 94 -3.52 11.05 -24.19
C LYS A 94 -3.86 11.24 -25.67
N ALA A 95 -3.17 10.53 -26.55
CA ALA A 95 -3.45 10.54 -28.00
C ALA A 95 -4.84 10.00 -28.34
N THR A 96 -5.42 9.14 -27.48
CA THR A 96 -6.80 8.64 -27.63
C THR A 96 -7.84 9.49 -26.87
N GLY A 97 -7.45 10.67 -26.35
CA GLY A 97 -8.34 11.60 -25.66
C GLY A 97 -8.49 11.38 -24.14
N HIS A 98 -7.76 10.43 -23.57
CA HIS A 98 -7.79 10.22 -22.11
C HIS A 98 -7.15 11.41 -21.36
N LYS A 99 -7.72 11.69 -20.19
CA LYS A 99 -7.20 12.69 -19.24
C LYS A 99 -6.78 12.01 -17.97
N ASN A 100 -5.66 12.46 -17.38
CA ASN A 100 -5.22 11.95 -16.11
C ASN A 100 -6.05 12.55 -14.96
N ALA A 101 -6.48 11.71 -14.03
CA ALA A 101 -7.10 12.09 -12.77
C ALA A 101 -6.42 11.35 -11.60
N TYR A 102 -6.72 11.75 -10.38
CA TYR A 102 -6.22 11.11 -9.18
C TYR A 102 -7.36 10.93 -8.19
N PHE A 103 -7.55 9.72 -7.71
CA PHE A 103 -8.56 9.36 -6.73
C PHE A 103 -7.90 9.09 -5.37
N PRO A 104 -8.63 9.24 -4.25
CA PRO A 104 -8.07 9.12 -2.90
C PRO A 104 -7.33 7.81 -2.65
N LEU A 105 -6.22 7.90 -1.90
CA LEU A 105 -5.47 6.74 -1.42
C LEU A 105 -6.24 5.98 -0.34
N LEU A 106 -6.89 6.72 0.56
CA LEU A 106 -7.70 6.18 1.64
C LEU A 106 -9.14 6.04 1.18
N ILE A 107 -9.70 4.86 1.37
CA ILE A 107 -11.08 4.51 0.97
C ILE A 107 -11.83 4.08 2.22
N PRO A 108 -13.05 4.59 2.48
CA PRO A 108 -13.88 4.08 3.56
C PRO A 108 -14.05 2.56 3.47
N GLN A 109 -13.96 1.87 4.61
CA GLN A 109 -14.04 0.41 4.62
C GLN A 109 -15.37 -0.11 4.06
N SER A 110 -16.45 0.64 4.24
CA SER A 110 -17.77 0.33 3.68
C SER A 110 -17.78 0.18 2.14
N PHE A 111 -16.92 0.90 1.43
CA PHE A 111 -16.78 0.76 -0.03
C PHE A 111 -16.19 -0.60 -0.43
N ILE A 112 -15.18 -1.06 0.32
CA ILE A 112 -14.54 -2.36 0.07
C ILE A 112 -15.47 -3.52 0.42
N THR A 113 -16.28 -3.37 1.48
CA THR A 113 -17.30 -4.37 1.84
C THR A 113 -18.32 -4.56 0.72
N LYS A 114 -18.81 -3.46 0.14
CA LYS A 114 -19.70 -3.51 -1.02
C LYS A 114 -19.07 -4.19 -2.24
N GLU A 115 -17.79 -3.97 -2.50
CA GLU A 115 -17.07 -4.61 -3.59
C GLU A 115 -16.95 -6.12 -3.37
N ALA A 116 -16.67 -6.55 -2.13
CA ALA A 116 -16.60 -7.96 -1.76
C ALA A 116 -17.92 -8.71 -1.95
N GLU A 117 -19.05 -8.04 -1.82
CA GLU A 117 -20.39 -8.60 -2.08
C GLU A 117 -20.62 -8.89 -3.58
N HIS A 118 -19.93 -8.16 -4.47
CA HIS A 118 -20.11 -8.27 -5.93
C HIS A 118 -19.09 -9.18 -6.59
N VAL A 119 -17.97 -9.47 -5.95
CA VAL A 119 -16.86 -10.27 -6.51
C VAL A 119 -16.63 -11.49 -5.66
N GLU A 120 -17.06 -12.65 -6.15
CA GLU A 120 -16.87 -13.94 -5.48
C GLU A 120 -15.37 -14.23 -5.30
N GLY A 121 -14.95 -14.51 -4.07
CA GLY A 121 -13.54 -14.78 -3.74
C GLY A 121 -12.66 -13.53 -3.53
N PHE A 122 -13.22 -12.32 -3.56
CA PHE A 122 -12.48 -11.11 -3.25
C PHE A 122 -12.32 -10.94 -1.72
N ALA A 123 -11.23 -11.43 -1.19
CA ALA A 123 -10.83 -11.22 0.20
C ALA A 123 -9.38 -10.72 0.27
N PRO A 124 -9.10 -9.48 -0.17
CA PRO A 124 -7.74 -8.96 -0.11
C PRO A 124 -7.29 -8.80 1.34
N GLU A 125 -6.05 -9.17 1.63
CA GLU A 125 -5.42 -8.76 2.89
C GLU A 125 -5.26 -7.24 2.85
N LEU A 126 -5.91 -6.53 3.78
CA LEU A 126 -6.04 -5.08 3.79
C LEU A 126 -5.08 -4.43 4.78
N ALA A 127 -4.56 -3.27 4.42
CA ALA A 127 -3.95 -2.34 5.37
C ALA A 127 -5.01 -1.33 5.81
N VAL A 128 -5.41 -1.40 7.08
CA VAL A 128 -6.51 -0.62 7.64
C VAL A 128 -5.98 0.47 8.55
N VAL A 129 -6.46 1.70 8.35
CA VAL A 129 -6.18 2.86 9.19
C VAL A 129 -7.35 3.07 10.13
N THR A 130 -7.11 2.88 11.43
CA THR A 130 -8.13 3.00 12.49
C THR A 130 -8.00 4.27 13.30
N HIS A 131 -6.85 4.96 13.21
CA HIS A 131 -6.57 6.19 13.96
C HIS A 131 -5.97 7.24 13.03
N ALA A 132 -6.36 8.49 13.20
CA ALA A 132 -5.77 9.65 12.55
C ALA A 132 -5.84 10.87 13.49
N GLY A 133 -4.81 11.74 13.45
CA GLY A 133 -4.76 12.93 14.32
C GLY A 133 -4.66 12.61 15.81
N GLY A 134 -4.31 11.38 16.19
CA GLY A 134 -4.25 10.93 17.59
C GLY A 134 -5.58 10.36 18.12
N GLU A 135 -6.64 10.33 17.32
CA GLU A 135 -7.96 9.84 17.70
C GLU A 135 -8.34 8.61 16.87
N GLN A 136 -9.24 7.79 17.41
CA GLN A 136 -9.84 6.70 16.69
C GLN A 136 -10.86 7.24 15.69
N LEU A 137 -10.85 6.69 14.48
CA LEU A 137 -11.81 7.07 13.44
C LEU A 137 -13.16 6.39 13.68
N ASP A 138 -14.25 7.11 13.43
CA ASP A 138 -15.61 6.56 13.48
C ASP A 138 -15.81 5.44 12.46
N GLU A 139 -15.28 5.64 11.25
CA GLU A 139 -15.20 4.62 10.22
C GLU A 139 -13.73 4.39 9.83
N PRO A 140 -13.22 3.13 9.87
CA PRO A 140 -11.88 2.82 9.41
C PRO A 140 -11.71 3.10 7.91
N TYR A 141 -10.52 3.55 7.53
CA TYR A 141 -10.13 3.67 6.13
C TYR A 141 -9.20 2.53 5.72
N VAL A 142 -9.28 2.16 4.47
CA VAL A 142 -8.40 1.17 3.86
C VAL A 142 -7.44 1.87 2.90
N ILE A 143 -6.15 1.53 2.96
CA ILE A 143 -5.23 1.91 1.90
C ILE A 143 -5.64 1.13 0.66
N ARG A 144 -6.01 1.81 -0.41
CA ARG A 144 -6.64 1.20 -1.60
C ARG A 144 -5.94 -0.07 -2.09
N PRO A 145 -6.59 -1.23 -2.02
CA PRO A 145 -6.12 -2.46 -2.68
C PRO A 145 -6.54 -2.48 -4.15
N THR A 146 -7.55 -1.70 -4.47
CA THR A 146 -8.19 -1.49 -5.77
C THR A 146 -8.92 -0.14 -5.73
N SER A 147 -9.26 0.44 -6.87
CA SER A 147 -9.86 1.79 -6.94
C SER A 147 -11.22 1.81 -7.61
N GLU A 148 -11.73 0.70 -8.14
CA GLU A 148 -12.91 0.65 -9.00
C GLU A 148 -14.14 1.20 -8.29
N THR A 149 -14.37 0.81 -7.03
CA THR A 149 -15.56 1.25 -6.28
C THR A 149 -15.56 2.75 -6.03
N VAL A 150 -14.40 3.31 -5.63
CA VAL A 150 -14.30 4.77 -5.43
C VAL A 150 -14.37 5.53 -6.74
N ILE A 151 -13.79 5.01 -7.82
CA ILE A 151 -13.88 5.60 -9.15
C ILE A 151 -15.34 5.58 -9.62
N GLY A 152 -16.02 4.44 -9.50
CA GLY A 152 -17.44 4.31 -9.86
C GLY A 152 -18.35 5.28 -9.10
N TYR A 153 -18.07 5.46 -7.80
CA TYR A 153 -18.79 6.45 -6.98
C TYR A 153 -18.66 7.87 -7.54
N PHE A 154 -17.45 8.29 -7.95
CA PHE A 154 -17.27 9.63 -8.53
C PHE A 154 -17.82 9.71 -9.95
N PHE A 155 -17.68 8.67 -10.75
CA PHE A 155 -18.24 8.65 -12.12
C PHE A 155 -19.76 8.77 -12.11
N SER A 156 -20.45 8.13 -11.17
CA SER A 156 -21.89 8.26 -11.01
C SER A 156 -22.35 9.68 -10.65
N ARG A 157 -21.42 10.54 -10.20
CA ARG A 157 -21.68 11.95 -9.88
C ARG A 157 -21.23 12.91 -10.99
N TRP A 158 -20.34 12.48 -11.88
CA TRP A 158 -19.83 13.30 -12.98
C TRP A 158 -20.63 13.12 -14.27
N VAL A 159 -21.36 12.00 -14.38
CA VAL A 159 -22.16 11.68 -15.56
C VAL A 159 -23.63 11.90 -15.23
N ASP A 160 -24.17 13.02 -15.66
CA ASP A 160 -25.58 13.35 -15.49
C ASP A 160 -26.40 12.87 -16.69
N SER A 161 -25.81 12.75 -17.88
CA SER A 161 -26.49 12.34 -19.09
C SER A 161 -25.54 11.64 -20.07
N TYR A 162 -26.12 11.03 -21.13
CA TYR A 162 -25.34 10.41 -22.21
C TYR A 162 -24.43 11.40 -22.95
N ARG A 163 -24.66 12.71 -22.81
CA ARG A 163 -23.85 13.76 -23.43
C ARG A 163 -22.50 13.93 -22.75
N ASP A 164 -22.37 13.45 -21.52
CA ASP A 164 -21.12 13.47 -20.75
C ASP A 164 -20.20 12.30 -21.12
N LEU A 165 -20.65 11.45 -22.03
CA LEU A 165 -19.93 10.28 -22.53
C LEU A 165 -19.35 10.54 -23.93
N PRO A 166 -18.19 9.95 -24.28
CA PRO A 166 -17.39 9.03 -23.47
C PRO A 166 -16.58 9.74 -22.38
N LEU A 167 -16.57 9.19 -21.17
CA LEU A 167 -15.70 9.63 -20.08
C LEU A 167 -14.40 8.82 -20.13
N LEU A 168 -13.31 9.42 -20.63
CA LEU A 168 -12.02 8.79 -20.83
C LEU A 168 -11.02 9.29 -19.78
N VAL A 169 -10.78 8.49 -18.77
CA VAL A 169 -9.91 8.83 -17.62
C VAL A 169 -8.87 7.77 -17.41
N ASN A 170 -7.66 8.20 -17.07
CA ASN A 170 -6.56 7.34 -16.63
C ASN A 170 -6.06 7.79 -15.26
N GLN A 171 -5.60 6.87 -14.45
CA GLN A 171 -4.94 7.15 -13.18
C GLN A 171 -3.60 6.43 -13.10
N TRP A 172 -2.53 7.20 -12.86
CA TRP A 172 -1.25 6.66 -12.43
C TRP A 172 -1.24 6.63 -10.91
N ALA A 173 -1.33 5.45 -10.33
CA ALA A 173 -1.43 5.29 -8.90
C ALA A 173 -0.88 3.94 -8.43
N ASN A 174 -0.47 3.89 -7.17
CA ASN A 174 -0.15 2.65 -6.51
C ASN A 174 -1.39 2.05 -5.84
N VAL A 175 -1.39 0.75 -5.66
CA VAL A 175 -2.31 -0.01 -4.82
C VAL A 175 -1.52 -0.77 -3.77
N MET A 176 -2.13 -1.09 -2.65
CA MET A 176 -1.47 -1.85 -1.58
C MET A 176 -2.32 -3.06 -1.19
N ARG A 177 -1.71 -4.22 -1.23
CA ARG A 177 -2.26 -5.46 -0.66
C ARG A 177 -1.32 -5.97 0.40
N TRP A 178 -1.85 -6.31 1.57
CA TRP A 178 -1.04 -6.80 2.69
C TRP A 178 -0.73 -8.28 2.49
N GLU A 179 0.27 -8.58 1.66
CA GLU A 179 0.67 -9.96 1.34
C GLU A 179 1.65 -10.52 2.38
N LYS A 180 1.38 -11.72 2.89
CA LYS A 180 2.25 -12.37 3.89
C LYS A 180 3.60 -12.81 3.32
N ARG A 181 3.66 -13.07 2.01
CA ARG A 181 4.86 -13.51 1.29
C ARG A 181 5.15 -12.55 0.15
N THR A 182 6.14 -11.72 0.36
CA THR A 182 6.63 -10.80 -0.68
C THR A 182 7.75 -11.46 -1.46
N ARG A 183 7.60 -11.53 -2.77
CA ARG A 183 8.68 -11.89 -3.70
C ARG A 183 9.13 -10.63 -4.42
N MET A 184 10.44 -10.51 -4.65
CA MET A 184 11.00 -9.37 -5.36
C MET A 184 10.70 -9.48 -6.86
N PHE A 185 9.74 -8.67 -7.33
CA PHE A 185 9.39 -8.54 -8.75
C PHE A 185 9.23 -7.05 -9.09
N LEU A 186 9.71 -6.67 -10.27
CA LEU A 186 9.45 -5.34 -10.84
C LEU A 186 8.09 -5.33 -11.54
N ARG A 187 7.04 -5.09 -10.79
CA ARG A 187 5.67 -4.95 -11.32
C ARG A 187 4.82 -3.96 -10.54
#